data_f5dc1af1cf0c823d0ee4ad0598a57832
#
_entry.id   f5dc1af1cf0c823d0ee4ad0598a57832
#
_cell.length_a   1.000
_cell.length_b   1.000
_cell.length_c   1.000
_cell.angle_alpha   90.00
_cell.angle_beta   90.00
_cell.angle_gamma   90.00
#
_symmetry.space_group_name_H-M   'P 1'
#
loop_
_entity.id
_entity.type
_entity.pdbx_description
1 polymer ?
#
loop_
_entity_poly.entity_id
_entity_poly.type
_entity_poly.pdbx_seq_one_letter_code
_entity_poly.pdbx_strand_id
1 'polypeptide(L)'
;MKIILKGNPLSTQSIYRYTRVGKFARMYMTKQGKQLKEQYQMEARSQFKDEIIFGDCDLEITLFFKDKRRRDVDNYNKLVLDSLEGVVFLDDSQIQKLTITKDYSAENPRIEIEIKGH
;
A
#
# COMPACT_ATOMS: atom_id res chain seq x y z
N MET A 1 12.32 7.53 7.35
CA MET A 1 12.55 6.56 6.26
C MET A 1 11.45 6.67 5.22
N LYS A 2 11.82 6.82 3.98
CA LYS A 2 10.89 7.04 2.89
C LYS A 2 11.00 5.93 1.84
N ILE A 3 9.85 5.41 1.39
CA ILE A 3 9.77 4.40 0.33
C ILE A 3 8.91 4.97 -0.79
N ILE A 4 9.33 4.76 -2.03
CA ILE A 4 8.58 5.17 -3.22
C ILE A 4 8.18 3.93 -4.00
N LEU A 5 6.87 3.78 -4.24
CA LEU A 5 6.31 2.73 -5.08
C LEU A 5 5.88 3.36 -6.40
N LYS A 6 6.44 2.88 -7.50
CA LYS A 6 6.23 3.48 -8.83
C LYS A 6 4.89 3.09 -9.43
N GLY A 7 4.36 4.00 -10.22
CA GLY A 7 3.15 3.77 -11.00
C GLY A 7 1.91 4.41 -10.39
N ASN A 8 0.87 4.52 -11.21
CA ASN A 8 -0.40 5.10 -10.77
C ASN A 8 -1.04 4.21 -9.70
N PRO A 9 -1.44 4.79 -8.56
CA PRO A 9 -2.08 3.99 -7.52
C PRO A 9 -3.36 3.32 -8.03
N LEU A 10 -3.55 2.03 -7.67
CA LEU A 10 -4.74 1.26 -8.04
C LEU A 10 -5.64 1.05 -6.84
N SER A 11 -6.94 1.14 -7.07
CA SER A 11 -7.93 0.97 -6.00
C SER A 11 -8.00 -0.47 -5.50
N THR A 12 -8.42 -0.64 -4.25
CA THR A 12 -8.66 -1.95 -3.65
C THR A 12 -9.62 -2.79 -4.49
N GLN A 13 -10.63 -2.17 -5.11
CA GLN A 13 -11.60 -2.85 -5.97
C GLN A 13 -10.96 -3.48 -7.23
N SER A 14 -9.86 -2.91 -7.72
CA SER A 14 -9.13 -3.46 -8.87
C SER A 14 -8.24 -4.64 -8.49
N ILE A 15 -7.88 -4.77 -7.24
CA ILE A 15 -6.86 -5.70 -6.73
C ILE A 15 -7.50 -6.89 -6.02
N TYR A 16 -8.57 -6.66 -5.27
CA TYR A 16 -9.26 -7.69 -4.49
C TYR A 16 -10.65 -7.94 -5.06
N ARG A 17 -11.04 -9.22 -5.07
CA ARG A 17 -12.36 -9.66 -5.50
C ARG A 17 -13.01 -10.48 -4.40
N TYR A 18 -14.33 -10.42 -4.35
CA TYR A 18 -15.12 -11.24 -3.44
C TYR A 18 -15.84 -12.31 -4.26
N THR A 19 -15.81 -13.53 -3.77
CA THR A 19 -16.60 -14.63 -4.31
C THR A 19 -17.38 -15.29 -3.17
N ARG A 20 -18.52 -15.86 -3.50
CA ARG A 20 -19.38 -16.54 -2.52
C ARG A 20 -19.28 -18.04 -2.75
N VAL A 21 -18.96 -18.78 -1.67
CA VAL A 21 -18.96 -20.25 -1.67
C VAL A 21 -19.94 -20.66 -0.59
N GLY A 22 -21.14 -21.12 -1.02
CA GLY A 22 -22.23 -21.45 -0.10
C GLY A 22 -22.67 -20.24 0.72
N LYS A 23 -22.57 -20.33 2.05
CA LYS A 23 -22.91 -19.25 3.00
C LYS A 23 -21.78 -18.27 3.27
N PHE A 24 -20.59 -18.52 2.72
CA PHE A 24 -19.39 -17.74 3.05
C PHE A 24 -18.99 -16.84 1.89
N ALA A 25 -18.62 -15.59 2.22
CA ALA A 25 -17.97 -14.69 1.29
C ALA A 25 -16.45 -14.89 1.43
N ARG A 26 -15.76 -15.02 0.31
CA ARG A 26 -14.32 -15.19 0.27
C ARG A 26 -13.69 -14.08 -0.53
N MET A 27 -12.68 -13.44 0.04
CA MET A 27 -11.91 -12.42 -0.65
C MET A 27 -10.64 -13.06 -1.22
N TYR A 28 -10.33 -12.74 -2.45
CA TYR A 28 -9.08 -13.17 -3.08
C TYR A 28 -8.47 -12.04 -3.89
N MET A 29 -7.15 -12.13 -4.08
CA MET A 29 -6.41 -11.14 -4.86
C MET A 29 -6.44 -11.51 -6.33
N THR A 30 -6.71 -10.54 -7.21
CA THR A 30 -6.67 -10.74 -8.65
C THR A 30 -5.23 -11.01 -9.10
N LYS A 31 -5.07 -11.56 -10.32
CA LYS A 31 -3.74 -11.77 -10.92
C LYS A 31 -2.96 -10.46 -11.00
N GLN A 32 -3.62 -9.38 -11.42
CA GLN A 32 -3.03 -8.04 -11.47
C GLN A 32 -2.58 -7.60 -10.08
N GLY A 33 -3.41 -7.84 -9.06
CA GLY A 33 -3.09 -7.50 -7.68
C GLY A 33 -1.88 -8.25 -7.16
N LYS A 34 -1.77 -9.55 -7.47
CA LYS A 34 -0.61 -10.36 -7.07
C LYS A 34 0.69 -9.85 -7.69
N GLN A 35 0.65 -9.50 -8.97
CA GLN A 35 1.80 -8.95 -9.68
C GLN A 35 2.22 -7.60 -9.09
N LEU A 36 1.25 -6.74 -8.79
CA LEU A 36 1.53 -5.44 -8.21
C LEU A 36 2.08 -5.56 -6.79
N LYS A 37 1.58 -6.51 -6.01
CA LYS A 37 2.10 -6.77 -4.67
C LYS A 37 3.56 -7.19 -4.71
N GLU A 38 3.92 -8.08 -5.64
CA GLU A 38 5.32 -8.50 -5.83
C GLU A 38 6.20 -7.32 -6.20
N GLN A 39 5.74 -6.46 -7.11
CA GLN A 39 6.46 -5.25 -7.49
C GLN A 39 6.68 -4.33 -6.30
N TYR A 40 5.63 -4.06 -5.52
CA TYR A 40 5.73 -3.19 -4.34
C TYR A 40 6.67 -3.78 -3.30
N GLN A 41 6.62 -5.09 -3.07
CA GLN A 41 7.52 -5.75 -2.13
C GLN A 41 8.98 -5.64 -2.57
N MET A 42 9.26 -5.83 -3.85
CA MET A 42 10.61 -5.67 -4.38
C MET A 42 11.13 -4.24 -4.23
N GLU A 43 10.30 -3.27 -4.58
CA GLU A 43 10.65 -1.85 -4.44
C GLU A 43 10.89 -1.49 -2.97
N ALA A 44 10.04 -1.95 -2.07
CA ALA A 44 10.19 -1.70 -0.63
C ALA A 44 11.46 -2.34 -0.09
N ARG A 45 11.76 -3.59 -0.44
CA ARG A 45 12.98 -4.28 0.01
C ARG A 45 14.25 -3.59 -0.48
N SER A 46 14.23 -3.07 -1.70
CA SER A 46 15.39 -2.38 -2.26
C SER A 46 15.67 -1.04 -1.59
N GLN A 47 14.65 -0.41 -1.02
CA GLN A 47 14.75 0.92 -0.42
C GLN A 47 14.84 0.90 1.10
N PHE A 48 14.22 -0.08 1.77
CA PHE A 48 14.23 -0.18 3.23
C PHE A 48 15.46 -0.95 3.69
N LYS A 49 16.46 -0.22 4.20
CA LYS A 49 17.76 -0.78 4.60
C LYS A 49 17.89 -1.00 6.10
N ASP A 50 16.90 -0.56 6.88
CA ASP A 50 16.90 -0.74 8.33
C ASP A 50 16.36 -2.12 8.72
N GLU A 51 16.48 -2.44 10.01
CA GLU A 51 15.88 -3.65 10.56
C GLU A 51 14.36 -3.52 10.58
N ILE A 52 13.67 -4.64 10.45
CA ILE A 52 12.21 -4.68 10.53
C ILE A 52 11.75 -4.10 11.87
N ILE A 53 10.67 -3.32 11.85
CA ILE A 53 10.14 -2.67 13.04
C ILE A 53 9.28 -3.67 13.82
N PHE A 54 9.61 -3.92 15.09
CA PHE A 54 8.87 -4.82 15.97
C PHE A 54 7.85 -4.11 16.85
N GLY A 55 8.06 -2.82 17.11
CA GLY A 55 7.18 -2.02 17.96
C GLY A 55 6.19 -1.19 17.17
N ASP A 56 5.57 -0.22 17.84
CA ASP A 56 4.61 0.68 17.22
C ASP A 56 5.27 1.59 16.18
N CYS A 57 4.51 1.94 15.16
CA CYS A 57 4.99 2.86 14.13
C CYS A 57 3.85 3.71 13.58
N ASP A 58 4.22 4.80 12.91
CA ASP A 58 3.31 5.68 12.19
C ASP A 58 3.66 5.67 10.71
N LEU A 59 2.66 5.74 9.85
CA LEU A 59 2.83 5.81 8.41
C LEU A 59 2.12 7.03 7.84
N GLU A 60 2.80 7.71 6.91
CA GLU A 60 2.20 8.73 6.06
C GLU A 60 2.29 8.25 4.62
N ILE A 61 1.16 8.12 3.96
CA ILE A 61 1.06 7.69 2.57
C ILE A 61 0.57 8.87 1.74
N THR A 62 1.31 9.22 0.69
CA THR A 62 0.89 10.21 -0.29
C THR A 62 0.70 9.51 -1.62
N LEU A 63 -0.51 9.62 -2.16
CA LEU A 63 -0.91 9.00 -3.42
C LEU A 63 -0.80 10.06 -4.52
N PHE A 64 0.16 9.92 -5.42
CA PHE A 64 0.33 10.81 -6.57
C PHE A 64 -0.33 10.16 -7.79
N PHE A 65 -1.53 10.63 -8.13
CA PHE A 65 -2.28 10.13 -9.28
C PHE A 65 -1.85 10.81 -10.57
N LYS A 66 -2.02 10.11 -11.69
CA LYS A 66 -1.71 10.67 -13.02
C LYS A 66 -2.69 11.74 -13.48
N ASP A 67 -3.88 11.79 -12.88
CA ASP A 67 -4.93 12.76 -13.21
C ASP A 67 -5.72 13.15 -11.96
N LYS A 68 -6.65 14.10 -12.11
CA LYS A 68 -7.44 14.64 -11.01
C LYS A 68 -8.85 14.07 -10.92
N ARG A 69 -9.08 12.85 -11.40
CA ARG A 69 -10.38 12.18 -11.26
C ARG A 69 -10.76 12.05 -9.79
N ARG A 70 -12.06 12.02 -9.55
CA ARG A 70 -12.59 11.78 -8.20
C ARG A 70 -12.20 10.39 -7.70
N ARG A 71 -11.61 10.34 -6.51
CA ARG A 71 -11.21 9.09 -5.84
C ARG A 71 -11.32 9.24 -4.35
N ASP A 72 -11.67 8.15 -3.67
CA ASP A 72 -11.74 8.11 -2.21
C ASP A 72 -10.42 7.57 -1.66
N VAL A 73 -9.79 8.31 -0.74
CA VAL A 73 -8.45 7.96 -0.23
C VAL A 73 -8.39 6.60 0.45
N ASP A 74 -9.47 6.17 1.07
CA ASP A 74 -9.52 4.92 1.82
C ASP A 74 -9.52 3.65 0.95
N ASN A 75 -9.64 3.81 -0.36
CA ASN A 75 -9.64 2.68 -1.30
C ASN A 75 -8.24 2.30 -1.81
N TYR A 76 -7.17 2.90 -1.28
CA TYR A 76 -5.82 2.76 -1.86
C TYR A 76 -4.76 2.27 -0.89
N ASN A 77 -5.10 2.03 0.37
CA ASN A 77 -4.12 1.71 1.40
C ASN A 77 -3.89 0.21 1.63
N LYS A 78 -4.88 -0.65 1.37
CA LYS A 78 -4.80 -2.07 1.76
C LYS A 78 -3.62 -2.80 1.13
N LEU A 79 -3.43 -2.67 -0.18
CA LEU A 79 -2.33 -3.36 -0.87
C LEU A 79 -0.97 -2.82 -0.43
N VAL A 80 -0.88 -1.51 -0.21
CA VAL A 80 0.34 -0.88 0.29
C VAL A 80 0.73 -1.51 1.63
N LEU A 81 -0.20 -1.55 2.59
CA LEU A 81 0.07 -2.12 3.90
C LEU A 81 0.40 -3.61 3.83
N ASP A 82 -0.35 -4.38 3.03
CA ASP A 82 -0.09 -5.81 2.82
C ASP A 82 1.30 -6.04 2.22
N SER A 83 1.76 -5.15 1.36
CA SER A 83 3.07 -5.26 0.71
C SER A 83 4.23 -4.92 1.66
N LEU A 84 4.00 -4.08 2.65
CA LEU A 84 5.02 -3.69 3.62
C LEU A 84 5.17 -4.69 4.77
N GLU A 85 4.16 -5.55 5.00
CA GLU A 85 4.25 -6.58 6.02
C GLU A 85 5.36 -7.58 5.69
N GLY A 86 6.21 -7.87 6.67
CA GLY A 86 7.37 -8.73 6.49
C GLY A 86 8.58 -8.04 5.86
N VAL A 87 8.44 -6.78 5.44
CA VAL A 87 9.54 -5.97 4.88
C VAL A 87 9.91 -4.84 5.84
N VAL A 88 8.92 -4.05 6.25
CA VAL A 88 9.09 -2.87 7.10
C VAL A 88 8.66 -3.14 8.53
N PHE A 89 7.54 -3.80 8.73
CA PHE A 89 6.98 -4.18 10.03
C PHE A 89 6.42 -5.60 9.92
N LEU A 90 6.10 -6.22 11.08
CA LEU A 90 5.61 -7.60 11.11
C LEU A 90 4.13 -7.69 10.76
N ASP A 91 3.33 -6.75 11.28
CA ASP A 91 1.88 -6.77 11.13
C ASP A 91 1.33 -5.34 11.15
N ASP A 92 0.27 -5.09 10.39
CA ASP A 92 -0.33 -3.76 10.30
C ASP A 92 -0.95 -3.28 11.62
N SER A 93 -1.19 -4.20 12.57
CA SER A 93 -1.64 -3.83 13.92
C SER A 93 -0.62 -2.96 14.68
N GLN A 94 0.64 -2.94 14.24
CA GLN A 94 1.67 -2.07 14.81
C GLN A 94 1.48 -0.60 14.45
N ILE A 95 0.69 -0.31 13.42
CA ILE A 95 0.45 1.05 12.95
C ILE A 95 -0.49 1.76 13.92
N GLN A 96 0.00 2.82 14.57
CA GLN A 96 -0.78 3.61 15.52
C GLN A 96 -1.42 4.82 14.86
N LYS A 97 -0.77 5.36 13.84
CA LYS A 97 -1.28 6.50 13.09
C LYS A 97 -1.04 6.27 11.61
N LEU A 98 -2.11 6.36 10.82
CA LEU A 98 -2.06 6.25 9.37
C LEU A 98 -2.63 7.52 8.76
N THR A 99 -1.82 8.25 8.01
CA THR A 99 -2.23 9.46 7.30
C THR A 99 -2.14 9.19 5.81
N ILE A 100 -3.24 9.44 5.09
CA ILE A 100 -3.31 9.23 3.65
C ILE A 100 -3.71 10.55 2.99
N THR A 101 -2.90 10.99 2.03
CA THR A 101 -3.10 12.23 1.31
C THR A 101 -3.17 11.96 -0.19
N LYS A 102 -4.12 12.58 -0.88
CA LYS A 102 -4.18 12.56 -2.35
C LYS A 102 -3.38 13.73 -2.90
N ASP A 103 -2.64 13.46 -3.96
CA ASP A 103 -1.92 14.48 -4.71
C ASP A 103 -1.97 14.10 -6.20
N TYR A 104 -1.24 14.82 -7.01
CA TYR A 104 -1.30 14.69 -8.46
C TYR A 104 0.10 14.85 -9.05
N SER A 105 0.45 13.97 -9.98
CA SER A 105 1.68 14.07 -10.75
C SER A 105 1.50 13.34 -12.09
N ALA A 106 1.18 14.07 -13.14
CA ALA A 106 0.96 13.49 -14.47
C ALA A 106 2.21 12.82 -15.02
N GLU A 107 3.38 13.36 -14.70
CA GLU A 107 4.64 12.88 -15.25
C GLU A 107 5.22 11.70 -14.45
N ASN A 108 4.92 11.63 -13.17
CA ASN A 108 5.50 10.61 -12.29
C ASN A 108 4.49 10.14 -11.22
N PRO A 109 3.41 9.47 -11.64
CA PRO A 109 2.47 8.91 -10.67
C PRO A 109 3.17 7.86 -9.82
N ARG A 110 2.89 7.90 -8.51
CA ARG A 110 3.60 7.06 -7.55
C ARG A 110 2.91 7.10 -6.20
N ILE A 111 3.36 6.23 -5.29
CA ILE A 111 2.99 6.26 -3.88
C ILE A 111 4.25 6.56 -3.09
N GLU A 112 4.22 7.57 -2.23
CA GLU A 112 5.31 7.87 -1.31
C GLU A 112 4.88 7.50 0.10
N ILE A 113 5.74 6.78 0.82
CA ILE A 113 5.45 6.29 2.16
C ILE A 113 6.55 6.78 3.10
N GLU A 114 6.16 7.52 4.13
CA GLU A 114 7.05 7.93 5.21
C GLU A 114 6.77 7.05 6.42
N ILE A 115 7.83 6.45 6.99
CA ILE A 115 7.71 5.51 8.10
C ILE A 115 8.47 6.06 9.30
N LYS A 116 7.80 6.06 10.46
CA LYS A 116 8.38 6.52 11.71
C LYS A 116 8.13 5.48 12.79
N GLY A 117 9.20 4.83 13.25
CA GLY A 117 9.14 3.92 14.39
C GLY A 117 9.09 4.67 15.71
N HIS A 118 8.46 4.09 16.68
CA HIS A 118 8.38 4.64 18.05
C HIS A 118 9.46 4.08 18.96
#